data_8e5d006b643a676cee6d605a33e518e4
#
_entry.id   8e5d006b643a676cee6d605a33e518e4
#
_cell.length_a   1.000
_cell.length_b   1.000
_cell.length_c   1.000
_cell.angle_alpha   90.00
_cell.angle_beta   90.00
_cell.angle_gamma   90.00
#
_symmetry.space_group_name_H-M   'P 1'
#
loop_
_entity.id
_entity.type
_entity.pdbx_description
1 polymer ?
#
loop_
_entity_poly.entity_id
_entity_poly.type
_entity_poly.pdbx_seq_one_letter_code
_entity_poly.pdbx_strand_id
1 'polypeptide(L)'
;ELSDYFTFPVPGAKFMPSVRNRYWDGNIRLYSNEKLYTGLYYALQEFAKDREYEIQGYQWETDVEEDGFINNLQLPFDVRDYQREAISHGIRYRRSLLVSPTASGKSLIIYLLAAYLNKKTLIIVPTISLVQQMAGDFKSYGYQQEPHCIRRKYHRNEPD
;
A
#
# COMPACT_ATOMS: atom_id res chain seq x y z
N GLU A 1 -23.49 -13.45 -7.92
CA GLU A 1 -23.04 -12.33 -8.77
C GLU A 1 -21.79 -11.63 -8.20
N LEU A 2 -21.88 -11.00 -6.98
CA LEU A 2 -20.75 -10.28 -6.38
C LEU A 2 -19.54 -11.20 -6.15
N SER A 3 -19.77 -12.41 -5.65
CA SER A 3 -18.74 -13.42 -5.47
C SER A 3 -18.07 -13.80 -6.79
N ASP A 4 -18.84 -13.96 -7.86
CA ASP A 4 -18.31 -14.35 -9.17
C ASP A 4 -17.49 -13.20 -9.77
N TYR A 5 -17.97 -11.96 -9.64
CA TYR A 5 -17.28 -10.76 -10.11
C TYR A 5 -15.91 -10.58 -9.44
N PHE A 6 -15.79 -10.91 -8.15
CA PHE A 6 -14.56 -10.83 -7.39
C PHE A 6 -13.81 -12.17 -7.27
N THR A 7 -14.05 -13.11 -8.19
CA THR A 7 -13.33 -14.39 -8.30
C THR A 7 -12.50 -14.41 -9.57
N PHE A 8 -11.19 -14.69 -9.43
CA PHE A 8 -10.24 -14.67 -10.55
C PHE A 8 -9.48 -16.00 -10.62
N PRO A 9 -9.37 -16.60 -11.82
CA PRO A 9 -8.51 -17.74 -12.02
C PRO A 9 -7.03 -17.32 -11.95
N VAL A 10 -6.23 -18.10 -11.24
CA VAL A 10 -4.78 -17.84 -11.17
C VAL A 10 -4.12 -18.38 -12.44
N PRO A 11 -3.38 -17.55 -13.19
CA PRO A 11 -2.66 -18.00 -14.37
C PRO A 11 -1.69 -19.15 -14.03
N GLY A 12 -1.77 -20.25 -14.76
CA GLY A 12 -0.91 -21.41 -14.52
C GLY A 12 -1.31 -22.29 -13.32
N ALA A 13 -2.41 -21.99 -12.62
CA ALA A 13 -2.85 -22.76 -11.44
C ALA A 13 -2.98 -24.27 -11.71
N LYS A 14 -3.39 -24.67 -12.91
CA LYS A 14 -3.49 -26.08 -13.31
C LYS A 14 -2.20 -26.89 -13.16
N PHE A 15 -1.05 -26.22 -13.17
CA PHE A 15 0.27 -26.84 -12.99
C PHE A 15 0.70 -26.90 -11.52
N MET A 16 0.01 -26.23 -10.62
CA MET A 16 0.36 -26.22 -9.21
C MET A 16 -0.06 -27.54 -8.51
N PRO A 17 0.79 -28.10 -7.63
CA PRO A 17 0.49 -29.32 -6.90
C PRO A 17 -0.83 -29.25 -6.12
N SER A 18 -1.16 -28.09 -5.55
CA SER A 18 -2.41 -27.87 -4.79
C SER A 18 -3.66 -28.06 -5.64
N VAL A 19 -3.62 -27.64 -6.91
CA VAL A 19 -4.73 -27.83 -7.85
C VAL A 19 -4.76 -29.27 -8.35
N ARG A 20 -3.60 -29.83 -8.71
CA ARG A 20 -3.50 -31.24 -9.16
C ARG A 20 -3.99 -32.23 -8.11
N ASN A 21 -3.71 -31.94 -6.84
CA ASN A 21 -4.13 -32.75 -5.70
C ASN A 21 -5.54 -32.40 -5.20
N ARG A 22 -6.26 -31.50 -5.89
CA ARG A 22 -7.63 -31.06 -5.56
C ARG A 22 -7.79 -30.38 -4.19
N TYR A 23 -6.72 -29.84 -3.61
CA TYR A 23 -6.79 -29.04 -2.38
C TYR A 23 -7.25 -27.61 -2.64
N TRP A 24 -7.16 -27.17 -3.88
CA TRP A 24 -7.55 -25.83 -4.31
C TRP A 24 -8.07 -25.87 -5.75
N ASP A 25 -9.03 -25.03 -6.08
CA ASP A 25 -9.67 -24.97 -7.40
C ASP A 25 -8.96 -24.02 -8.38
N GLY A 26 -7.88 -23.40 -7.96
CA GLY A 26 -7.10 -22.46 -8.80
C GLY A 26 -7.66 -21.05 -8.89
N ASN A 27 -8.67 -20.72 -8.08
CA ASN A 27 -9.29 -19.39 -8.07
C ASN A 27 -8.93 -18.61 -6.81
N ILE A 28 -8.72 -17.32 -6.95
CA ILE A 28 -8.66 -16.36 -5.85
C ILE A 28 -10.02 -15.72 -5.70
N ARG A 29 -10.58 -15.75 -4.51
CA ARG A 29 -11.83 -15.11 -4.14
C ARG A 29 -11.57 -13.93 -3.24
N LEU A 30 -11.84 -12.72 -3.73
CA LEU A 30 -11.64 -11.48 -2.99
C LEU A 30 -12.88 -11.08 -2.17
N TYR A 31 -14.04 -11.69 -2.48
CA TYR A 31 -15.26 -11.59 -1.68
C TYR A 31 -15.55 -12.95 -1.05
N SER A 32 -15.61 -12.99 0.26
CA SER A 32 -15.98 -14.20 1.02
C SER A 32 -16.57 -13.84 2.38
N ASN A 33 -17.48 -14.67 2.87
CA ASN A 33 -18.16 -14.47 4.16
C ASN A 33 -18.75 -13.06 4.30
N GLU A 34 -19.39 -12.56 3.24
CA GLU A 34 -20.02 -11.22 3.19
C GLU A 34 -19.03 -10.07 3.42
N LYS A 35 -17.73 -10.31 3.16
CA LYS A 35 -16.66 -9.33 3.34
C LYS A 35 -15.93 -9.09 2.04
N LEU A 36 -15.68 -7.82 1.75
CA LEU A 36 -14.84 -7.35 0.66
C LEU A 36 -13.75 -6.45 1.23
N TYR A 37 -12.54 -6.54 0.69
CA TYR A 37 -11.47 -5.62 1.08
C TYR A 37 -11.83 -4.19 0.69
N THR A 38 -11.69 -3.26 1.62
CA THR A 38 -12.00 -1.83 1.42
C THR A 38 -11.29 -1.21 0.21
N GLY A 39 -10.10 -1.72 -0.14
CA GLY A 39 -9.39 -1.27 -1.34
C GLY A 39 -10.02 -1.65 -2.67
N LEU A 40 -11.07 -2.46 -2.66
CA LEU A 40 -11.85 -2.84 -3.84
C LEU A 40 -13.12 -2.00 -3.97
N TYR A 41 -13.27 -0.94 -3.16
CA TYR A 41 -14.47 -0.11 -3.14
C TYR A 41 -14.79 0.51 -4.51
N TYR A 42 -13.78 0.98 -5.24
CA TYR A 42 -14.00 1.50 -6.60
C TYR A 42 -14.50 0.43 -7.57
N ALA A 43 -13.95 -0.78 -7.52
CA ALA A 43 -14.41 -1.90 -8.32
C ALA A 43 -15.85 -2.32 -7.93
N LEU A 44 -16.20 -2.19 -6.64
CA LEU A 44 -17.56 -2.38 -6.16
C LEU A 44 -18.52 -1.32 -6.69
N GLN A 45 -18.09 -0.05 -6.79
CA GLN A 45 -18.89 1.02 -7.38
C GLN A 45 -19.14 0.79 -8.87
N GLU A 46 -18.13 0.33 -9.62
CA GLU A 46 -18.29 -0.04 -11.03
C GLU A 46 -19.27 -1.21 -11.18
N PHE A 47 -19.11 -2.27 -10.38
CA PHE A 47 -20.03 -3.40 -10.35
C PHE A 47 -21.48 -2.98 -10.09
N ALA A 48 -21.68 -2.10 -9.11
CA ALA A 48 -23.01 -1.59 -8.72
C ALA A 48 -23.62 -0.72 -9.82
N LYS A 49 -22.83 0.16 -10.42
CA LYS A 49 -23.24 1.05 -11.51
C LYS A 49 -23.73 0.26 -12.73
N ASP A 50 -22.98 -0.77 -13.13
CA ASP A 50 -23.33 -1.60 -14.30
C ASP A 50 -24.62 -2.39 -14.11
N ARG A 51 -25.08 -2.55 -12.86
CA ARG A 51 -26.28 -3.32 -12.48
C ARG A 51 -27.38 -2.47 -11.86
N GLU A 52 -27.19 -1.16 -11.87
CA GLU A 52 -28.14 -0.20 -11.28
C GLU A 52 -28.41 -0.47 -9.79
N TYR A 53 -27.37 -0.98 -9.06
CA TYR A 53 -27.43 -1.17 -7.62
C TYR A 53 -27.01 0.09 -6.87
N GLU A 54 -27.68 0.38 -5.78
CA GLU A 54 -27.31 1.45 -4.86
C GLU A 54 -26.43 0.92 -3.74
N ILE A 55 -25.28 1.58 -3.50
CA ILE A 55 -24.40 1.25 -2.37
C ILE A 55 -24.76 2.17 -1.20
N GLN A 56 -25.22 1.58 -0.09
CA GLN A 56 -25.56 2.33 1.12
C GLN A 56 -24.49 2.17 2.19
N GLY A 57 -24.25 3.22 2.96
CA GLY A 57 -23.62 3.15 4.28
C GLY A 57 -22.11 3.39 4.36
N TYR A 58 -21.34 3.46 3.26
CA TYR A 58 -19.92 3.76 3.33
C TYR A 58 -19.58 5.01 2.51
N GLN A 59 -19.16 6.06 3.22
CA GLN A 59 -18.57 7.25 2.61
C GLN A 59 -17.10 7.35 3.04
N TRP A 60 -16.21 7.55 2.08
CA TRP A 60 -14.85 7.95 2.39
C TRP A 60 -14.90 9.41 2.84
N GLU A 61 -14.61 9.65 4.11
CA GLU A 61 -14.34 11.01 4.57
C GLU A 61 -13.04 11.50 3.91
N THR A 62 -13.17 12.52 3.10
CA THR A 62 -12.07 13.08 2.26
C THR A 62 -11.58 14.43 2.74
N ASP A 63 -12.10 14.94 3.85
CA ASP A 63 -11.64 16.22 4.40
C ASP A 63 -10.27 16.03 5.04
N VAL A 64 -9.25 16.42 4.30
CA VAL A 64 -7.86 16.30 4.73
C VAL A 64 -7.20 17.67 4.67
N GLU A 65 -6.84 18.21 5.82
CA GLU A 65 -6.02 19.41 5.94
C GLU A 65 -4.52 19.05 5.86
N GLU A 66 -4.05 18.71 4.67
CA GLU A 66 -2.66 18.28 4.44
C GLU A 66 -1.66 19.41 4.59
N ASP A 67 -2.01 20.60 4.11
CA ASP A 67 -1.12 21.77 4.09
C ASP A 67 -0.76 22.22 5.51
N GLY A 68 -1.72 22.20 6.43
CA GLY A 68 -1.47 22.49 7.83
C GLY A 68 -0.49 21.52 8.47
N PHE A 69 -0.59 20.23 8.16
CA PHE A 69 0.32 19.21 8.68
C PHE A 69 1.75 19.41 8.16
N ILE A 70 1.94 19.54 6.85
CA ILE A 70 3.29 19.68 6.24
C ILE A 70 3.98 20.94 6.72
N ASN A 71 3.24 22.06 6.83
CA ASN A 71 3.79 23.34 7.25
C ASN A 71 4.18 23.37 8.74
N ASN A 72 3.54 22.53 9.56
CA ASN A 72 3.87 22.39 11.00
C ASN A 72 5.05 21.45 11.27
N LEU A 73 5.52 20.70 10.25
CA LEU A 73 6.70 19.86 10.40
C LEU A 73 7.96 20.70 10.26
N GLN A 74 8.86 20.60 11.26
CA GLN A 74 10.18 21.22 11.20
C GLN A 74 11.13 20.38 10.35
N LEU A 75 10.95 20.44 9.04
CA LEU A 75 11.83 19.78 8.08
C LEU A 75 13.05 20.67 7.79
N PRO A 76 14.24 20.07 7.55
CA PRO A 76 15.46 20.84 7.23
C PRO A 76 15.47 21.37 5.79
N PHE A 77 14.39 21.21 5.03
CA PHE A 77 14.23 21.62 3.62
C PHE A 77 12.76 21.77 3.26
N ASP A 78 12.49 22.49 2.17
CA ASP A 78 11.13 22.68 1.65
C ASP A 78 10.63 21.43 0.91
N VAL A 79 9.37 21.10 1.14
CA VAL A 79 8.67 20.04 0.39
C VAL A 79 8.24 20.62 -0.96
N ARG A 80 8.66 19.98 -2.05
CA ARG A 80 8.36 20.42 -3.42
C ARG A 80 6.88 20.19 -3.78
N ASP A 81 6.34 20.97 -4.71
CA ASP A 81 4.92 20.91 -5.08
C ASP A 81 4.45 19.51 -5.49
N TYR A 82 5.21 18.80 -6.34
CA TYR A 82 4.85 17.45 -6.74
C TYR A 82 4.90 16.43 -5.58
N GLN A 83 5.71 16.69 -4.53
CA GLN A 83 5.74 15.84 -3.34
C GLN A 83 4.50 16.12 -2.48
N ARG A 84 4.09 17.38 -2.35
CA ARG A 84 2.83 17.76 -1.69
C ARG A 84 1.64 17.09 -2.36
N GLU A 85 1.57 17.18 -3.69
CA GLU A 85 0.53 16.53 -4.48
C GLU A 85 0.48 15.02 -4.27
N ALA A 86 1.65 14.35 -4.26
CA ALA A 86 1.74 12.91 -4.01
C ALA A 86 1.28 12.54 -2.59
N ILE A 87 1.60 13.35 -1.59
CA ILE A 87 1.17 13.15 -0.20
C ILE A 87 -0.34 13.33 -0.09
N SER A 88 -0.89 14.43 -0.63
CA SER A 88 -2.32 14.68 -0.68
C SER A 88 -3.08 13.54 -1.33
N HIS A 89 -2.58 13.06 -2.48
CA HIS A 89 -3.15 11.92 -3.16
C HIS A 89 -3.13 10.65 -2.28
N GLY A 90 -1.99 10.34 -1.64
CA GLY A 90 -1.86 9.18 -0.76
C GLY A 90 -2.79 9.22 0.45
N ILE A 91 -2.97 10.40 1.04
CA ILE A 91 -3.87 10.62 2.18
C ILE A 91 -5.33 10.47 1.75
N ARG A 92 -5.72 11.16 0.67
CA ARG A 92 -7.10 11.19 0.18
C ARG A 92 -7.60 9.82 -0.25
N TYR A 93 -6.79 9.11 -1.02
CA TYR A 93 -7.21 7.82 -1.59
C TYR A 93 -6.83 6.63 -0.70
N ARG A 94 -6.00 6.82 0.32
CA ARG A 94 -5.54 5.79 1.28
C ARG A 94 -4.89 4.56 0.65
N ARG A 95 -5.30 4.20 -0.56
CA ARG A 95 -4.75 3.12 -1.40
C ARG A 95 -4.52 3.68 -2.78
N SER A 96 -3.27 3.85 -3.14
CA SER A 96 -2.88 4.43 -4.42
C SER A 96 -1.53 3.90 -4.87
N LEU A 97 -1.29 3.97 -6.15
CA LEU A 97 0.00 3.73 -6.77
C LEU A 97 0.61 5.08 -7.14
N LEU A 98 1.68 5.46 -6.46
CA LEU A 98 2.45 6.67 -6.78
C LEU A 98 3.63 6.29 -7.67
N VAL A 99 3.56 6.66 -8.95
CA VAL A 99 4.65 6.46 -9.91
C VAL A 99 5.51 7.71 -9.93
N SER A 100 6.78 7.56 -9.60
CA SER A 100 7.70 8.67 -9.41
C SER A 100 9.10 8.29 -9.89
N PRO A 101 9.82 9.18 -10.63
CA PRO A 101 11.14 8.89 -11.16
C PRO A 101 12.19 8.67 -10.05
N THR A 102 13.34 8.17 -10.43
CA THR A 102 14.48 8.07 -9.51
C THR A 102 14.89 9.46 -9.04
N ALA A 103 15.35 9.58 -7.79
CA ALA A 103 15.75 10.84 -7.16
C ALA A 103 14.63 11.89 -6.95
N SER A 104 13.37 11.51 -7.06
CA SER A 104 12.24 12.41 -6.77
C SER A 104 11.95 12.60 -5.27
N GLY A 105 12.72 11.98 -4.38
CA GLY A 105 12.50 12.05 -2.93
C GLY A 105 11.37 11.16 -2.43
N LYS A 106 11.24 9.96 -2.99
CA LYS A 106 10.24 8.96 -2.55
C LYS A 106 10.32 8.65 -1.06
N SER A 107 11.52 8.57 -0.50
CA SER A 107 11.72 8.35 0.93
C SER A 107 11.09 9.44 1.80
N LEU A 108 11.13 10.70 1.35
CA LEU A 108 10.46 11.80 2.02
C LEU A 108 8.94 11.67 1.96
N ILE A 109 8.38 11.34 0.79
CA ILE A 109 6.93 11.13 0.64
C ILE A 109 6.46 10.02 1.58
N ILE A 110 7.19 8.89 1.64
CA ILE A 110 6.87 7.77 2.54
C ILE A 110 6.96 8.20 4.02
N TYR A 111 8.00 8.96 4.37
CA TYR A 111 8.17 9.50 5.71
C TYR A 111 6.99 10.39 6.11
N LEU A 112 6.62 11.34 5.25
CA LEU A 112 5.54 12.28 5.52
C LEU A 112 4.17 11.60 5.63
N LEU A 113 3.90 10.60 4.79
CA LEU A 113 2.69 9.78 4.90
C LEU A 113 2.66 8.99 6.22
N ALA A 114 3.78 8.38 6.62
CA ALA A 114 3.88 7.67 7.89
C ALA A 114 3.70 8.59 9.10
N ALA A 115 4.30 9.78 9.05
CA ALA A 115 4.18 10.80 10.09
C ALA A 115 2.76 11.36 10.19
N TYR A 116 2.11 11.61 9.05
CA TYR A 116 0.70 12.04 9.02
C TYR A 116 -0.23 11.02 9.66
N LEU A 117 -0.08 9.76 9.29
CA LEU A 117 -0.91 8.67 9.81
C LEU A 117 -0.70 8.45 11.31
N ASN A 118 0.48 8.79 11.83
CA ASN A 118 0.86 8.61 13.24
C ASN A 118 0.47 7.24 13.81
N LYS A 119 0.66 6.19 13.00
CA LYS A 119 0.32 4.80 13.35
C LYS A 119 1.51 3.89 13.11
N LYS A 120 1.46 2.70 13.71
CA LYS A 120 2.43 1.65 13.42
C LYS A 120 2.42 1.33 11.92
N THR A 121 3.51 1.65 11.24
CA THR A 121 3.64 1.57 9.78
C THR A 121 4.67 0.52 9.40
N LEU A 122 4.35 -0.32 8.42
CA LEU A 122 5.26 -1.27 7.80
C LEU A 122 5.67 -0.77 6.41
N ILE A 123 6.98 -0.61 6.21
CA ILE A 123 7.55 -0.20 4.92
C ILE A 123 8.32 -1.38 4.34
N ILE A 124 7.97 -1.78 3.12
CA ILE A 124 8.60 -2.91 2.43
C ILE A 124 9.41 -2.39 1.27
N VAL A 125 10.69 -2.75 1.22
CA VAL A 125 11.61 -2.39 0.15
C VAL A 125 12.35 -3.62 -0.37
N PRO A 126 12.76 -3.65 -1.65
CA PRO A 126 13.26 -4.86 -2.30
C PRO A 126 14.67 -5.30 -1.86
N THR A 127 15.48 -4.39 -1.28
CA THR A 127 16.88 -4.71 -0.93
C THR A 127 17.26 -4.25 0.47
N ILE A 128 18.22 -4.93 1.07
CA ILE A 128 18.76 -4.58 2.40
C ILE A 128 19.40 -3.20 2.40
N SER A 129 20.09 -2.83 1.30
CA SER A 129 20.70 -1.50 1.16
C SER A 129 19.65 -0.39 1.20
N LEU A 130 18.48 -0.59 0.58
CA LEU A 130 17.38 0.36 0.66
C LEU A 130 16.76 0.44 2.07
N VAL A 131 16.73 -0.64 2.83
CA VAL A 131 16.31 -0.60 4.25
C VAL A 131 17.23 0.33 5.04
N GLN A 132 18.55 0.20 4.85
CA GLN A 132 19.53 1.02 5.55
C GLN A 132 19.46 2.49 5.12
N GLN A 133 19.35 2.72 3.81
CA GLN A 133 19.20 4.06 3.25
C GLN A 133 17.95 4.75 3.81
N MET A 134 16.79 4.10 3.77
CA MET A 134 15.54 4.68 4.29
C MET A 134 15.61 4.98 5.78
N ALA A 135 16.23 4.11 6.57
CA ALA A 135 16.44 4.37 8.00
C ALA A 135 17.33 5.61 8.22
N GLY A 136 18.37 5.80 7.42
CA GLY A 136 19.21 7.00 7.43
C GLY A 136 18.47 8.24 6.98
N ASP A 137 17.70 8.15 5.88
CA ASP A 137 16.87 9.24 5.37
C ASP A 137 15.85 9.71 6.44
N PHE A 138 15.16 8.79 7.09
CA PHE A 138 14.18 9.11 8.14
C PHE A 138 14.83 9.85 9.32
N LYS A 139 16.02 9.42 9.75
CA LYS A 139 16.78 10.16 10.78
C LYS A 139 17.10 11.58 10.33
N SER A 140 17.48 11.78 9.08
CA SER A 140 17.78 13.10 8.51
C SER A 140 16.53 13.99 8.39
N TYR A 141 15.34 13.39 8.31
CA TYR A 141 14.04 14.10 8.28
C TYR A 141 13.51 14.44 9.69
N GLY A 142 14.22 14.02 10.73
CA GLY A 142 13.85 14.33 12.12
C GLY A 142 13.15 13.18 12.86
N TYR A 143 13.12 11.96 12.30
CA TYR A 143 12.60 10.81 13.02
C TYR A 143 13.51 10.43 14.18
N GLN A 144 13.02 10.57 15.40
CA GLN A 144 13.83 10.42 16.62
C GLN A 144 13.95 8.97 17.10
N GLN A 145 13.02 8.09 16.69
CA GLN A 145 13.07 6.69 17.10
C GLN A 145 13.91 5.85 16.13
N GLU A 146 14.49 4.75 16.60
CA GLU A 146 15.13 3.81 15.70
C GLU A 146 14.10 2.94 14.97
N PRO A 147 14.10 2.95 13.61
CA PRO A 147 13.23 2.06 12.86
C PRO A 147 13.61 0.60 13.12
N HIS A 148 12.62 -0.25 13.40
CA HIS A 148 12.86 -1.68 13.54
C HIS A 148 13.08 -2.32 12.15
N CYS A 149 14.33 -2.57 11.79
CA CYS A 149 14.71 -3.11 10.48
C CYS A 149 14.66 -4.64 10.49
N ILE A 150 13.68 -5.22 9.81
CA ILE A 150 13.56 -6.67 9.64
C ILE A 150 14.33 -7.08 8.38
N ARG A 151 15.28 -8.00 8.51
CA ARG A 151 16.08 -8.52 7.41
C ARG A 151 15.91 -10.02 7.35
N ARG A 152 15.56 -10.57 6.19
CA ARG A 152 15.58 -12.02 5.98
C ARG A 152 17.01 -12.43 5.61
N LYS A 153 17.68 -13.21 6.46
CA LYS A 153 18.88 -13.93 6.05
C LYS A 153 18.40 -15.12 5.19
N TYR A 154 18.72 -15.08 3.90
CA TYR A 154 18.67 -16.29 3.10
C TYR A 154 19.84 -17.17 3.56
N HIS A 155 19.56 -18.26 4.28
CA HIS A 155 20.50 -19.38 4.34
C HIS A 155 20.47 -20.00 2.94
N ARG A 156 21.46 -19.74 2.11
CA ARG A 156 21.80 -20.63 1.02
C ARG A 156 22.23 -21.92 1.72
N ASN A 157 21.41 -22.95 1.59
CA ASN A 157 21.90 -24.31 1.82
C ASN A 157 22.92 -24.54 0.71
N GLU A 158 24.21 -24.44 1.02
CA GLU A 158 25.24 -25.00 0.16
C GLU A 158 24.99 -26.51 0.19
N PRO A 159 24.88 -27.19 -0.96
CA PRO A 159 24.89 -28.64 -0.98
C PRO A 159 26.29 -29.10 -0.59
N ASP A 160 26.36 -30.05 0.36
CA ASP A 160 27.56 -30.81 0.72
C ASP A 160 28.17 -31.55 -0.50
#